data_1a34229721a2e916d1cc388d3baf9744
#
_entry.id   1a34229721a2e916d1cc388d3baf9744
#
_cell.length_a   1.000
_cell.length_b   1.000
_cell.length_c   1.000
_cell.angle_alpha   90.00
_cell.angle_beta   90.00
_cell.angle_gamma   90.00
#
_symmetry.space_group_name_H-M   'P 1'
#
loop_
_entity.id
_entity.type
_entity.pdbx_description
1 polymer ?
#
loop_
_entity_poly.entity_id
_entity_poly.type
_entity_poly.pdbx_seq_one_letter_code
_entity_poly.pdbx_strand_id
1 'polypeptide(L)'
;IGSLRKWSLLAGGATGLLIGLLGVYYQRHFLLLLFIGIQIMVYGLLGLYVDEISTSSAYAVIFALDMTGAAISVCMFAIFMSLCTSLTSATNFGIFMALLNLSNYTGNQIAPGMVEAYSYSGAFLFCSLSLVPAALLAFKLVRRNSVETT
;
A
#
# COMPACT_ATOMS: atom_id res chain seq x y z
N ILE A 1 -19.51 -10.79 8.64
CA ILE A 1 -18.75 -9.81 7.80
C ILE A 1 -18.37 -8.58 8.64
N GLY A 2 -19.27 -7.98 9.44
CA GLY A 2 -18.96 -6.77 10.22
C GLY A 2 -17.92 -6.93 11.33
N SER A 3 -17.83 -8.10 11.98
CA SER A 3 -16.82 -8.36 13.02
C SER A 3 -15.41 -8.50 12.46
N LEU A 4 -15.26 -9.15 11.30
CA LEU A 4 -13.98 -9.30 10.62
C LEU A 4 -13.38 -7.95 10.24
N ARG A 5 -14.19 -7.04 9.68
CA ARG A 5 -13.73 -5.71 9.29
C ARG A 5 -13.24 -4.89 10.50
N LYS A 6 -13.86 -5.06 11.68
CA LYS A 6 -13.38 -4.41 12.91
C LYS A 6 -11.99 -4.90 13.32
N TRP A 7 -11.75 -6.22 13.29
CA TRP A 7 -10.46 -6.79 13.65
C TRP A 7 -9.37 -6.43 12.64
N SER A 8 -9.69 -6.43 11.34
CA SER A 8 -8.79 -6.00 10.28
C SER A 8 -8.37 -4.53 10.44
N LEU A 9 -9.31 -3.63 10.75
CA LEU A 9 -9.01 -2.23 11.03
C LEU A 9 -8.12 -2.04 12.27
N LEU A 10 -8.36 -2.81 13.34
CA LEU A 10 -7.50 -2.79 14.54
C LEU A 10 -6.09 -3.29 14.22
N ALA A 11 -5.98 -4.40 13.47
CA ALA A 11 -4.69 -4.93 13.02
C ALA A 11 -3.94 -3.93 12.12
N GLY A 12 -4.64 -3.29 11.18
CA GLY A 12 -4.08 -2.23 10.36
C GLY A 12 -3.58 -1.04 11.18
N GLY A 13 -4.34 -0.60 12.18
CA GLY A 13 -3.95 0.46 13.11
C GLY A 13 -2.71 0.09 13.93
N ALA A 14 -2.67 -1.12 14.49
CA ALA A 14 -1.50 -1.62 15.21
C ALA A 14 -0.27 -1.71 14.31
N THR A 15 -0.44 -2.22 13.08
CA THR A 15 0.63 -2.24 12.07
C THR A 15 1.14 -0.83 11.75
N GLY A 16 0.24 0.12 11.57
CA GLY A 16 0.60 1.52 11.32
C GLY A 16 1.48 2.11 12.44
N LEU A 17 1.15 1.83 13.72
CA LEU A 17 1.97 2.25 14.85
C LEU A 17 3.35 1.58 14.85
N LEU A 18 3.41 0.27 14.61
CA LEU A 18 4.68 -0.46 14.55
C LEU A 18 5.57 0.06 13.41
N ILE A 19 5.01 0.29 12.23
CA ILE A 19 5.74 0.82 11.08
C ILE A 19 6.20 2.26 11.33
N GLY A 20 5.38 3.08 12.01
CA GLY A 20 5.78 4.42 12.44
C GLY A 20 7.00 4.38 13.36
N LEU A 21 7.07 3.45 14.31
CA LEU A 21 8.22 3.21 15.18
C LEU A 21 9.43 2.70 14.39
N LEU A 22 9.24 1.72 13.49
CA LEU A 22 10.32 1.19 12.65
C LEU A 22 10.89 2.27 11.72
N GLY A 23 10.07 3.22 11.27
CA GLY A 23 10.51 4.36 10.46
C GLY A 23 11.49 5.32 11.15
N VAL A 24 11.68 5.20 12.48
CA VAL A 24 12.73 5.91 13.23
C VAL A 24 14.10 5.25 13.00
N TYR A 25 14.13 3.92 12.86
CA TYR A 25 15.37 3.14 12.74
C TYR A 25 15.77 2.84 11.31
N TYR A 26 14.80 2.74 10.41
CA TYR A 26 15.02 2.39 9.01
C TYR A 26 14.66 3.54 8.09
N GLN A 27 15.34 3.61 6.93
CA GLN A 27 15.02 4.60 5.90
C GLN A 27 13.58 4.38 5.38
N ARG A 28 12.77 5.43 5.44
CA ARG A 28 11.34 5.40 5.08
C ARG A 28 11.10 4.90 3.65
N HIS A 29 11.99 5.27 2.72
CA HIS A 29 11.92 4.83 1.33
C HIS A 29 12.20 3.34 1.16
N PHE A 30 13.11 2.78 1.99
CA PHE A 30 13.39 1.34 1.99
C PHE A 30 12.18 0.55 2.51
N LEU A 31 11.56 0.99 3.61
CA LEU A 31 10.34 0.37 4.13
C LEU A 31 9.21 0.44 3.11
N LEU A 32 9.02 1.58 2.44
CA LEU A 32 8.03 1.72 1.38
C LEU A 32 8.27 0.71 0.26
N LEU A 33 9.50 0.59 -0.24
CA LEU A 33 9.85 -0.36 -1.28
C LEU A 33 9.58 -1.82 -0.86
N LEU A 34 9.95 -2.17 0.38
CA LEU A 34 9.73 -3.49 0.94
C LEU A 34 8.23 -3.84 0.97
N PHE A 35 7.38 -2.95 1.47
CA PHE A 35 5.94 -3.20 1.57
C PHE A 35 5.24 -3.18 0.21
N ILE A 36 5.67 -2.35 -0.74
CA ILE A 36 5.18 -2.41 -2.13
C ILE A 36 5.56 -3.76 -2.74
N GLY A 37 6.78 -4.25 -2.52
CA GLY A 37 7.21 -5.57 -3.01
C GLY A 37 6.37 -6.72 -2.43
N ILE A 38 6.10 -6.70 -1.13
CA ILE A 38 5.21 -7.66 -0.48
C ILE A 38 3.80 -7.58 -1.08
N GLN A 39 3.27 -6.39 -1.30
CA GLN A 39 1.94 -6.18 -1.87
C GLN A 39 1.84 -6.71 -3.30
N ILE A 40 2.86 -6.48 -4.14
CA ILE A 40 2.96 -7.04 -5.50
C ILE A 40 2.93 -8.57 -5.44
N MET A 41 3.71 -9.18 -4.54
CA MET A 41 3.77 -10.63 -4.37
C MET A 41 2.42 -11.20 -3.91
N VAL A 42 1.77 -10.58 -2.93
CA VAL A 42 0.46 -11.03 -2.44
C VAL A 42 -0.60 -10.93 -3.53
N TYR A 43 -0.69 -9.81 -4.25
CA TYR A 43 -1.63 -9.69 -5.38
C TYR A 43 -1.31 -10.66 -6.52
N GLY A 44 -0.04 -10.87 -6.82
CA GLY A 44 0.38 -11.84 -7.85
C GLY A 44 -0.04 -13.27 -7.50
N LEU A 45 0.21 -13.69 -6.25
CA LEU A 45 -0.23 -15.01 -5.75
C LEU A 45 -1.76 -15.14 -5.75
N LEU A 46 -2.47 -14.11 -5.33
CA LEU A 46 -3.94 -14.10 -5.40
C LEU A 46 -4.45 -14.23 -6.84
N GLY A 47 -3.83 -13.52 -7.77
CA GLY A 47 -4.21 -13.61 -9.18
C GLY A 47 -4.03 -15.02 -9.78
N LEU A 48 -3.06 -15.79 -9.24
CA LEU A 48 -2.79 -17.15 -9.71
C LEU A 48 -3.64 -18.23 -9.03
N TYR A 49 -3.96 -18.04 -7.73
CA TYR A 49 -4.54 -19.10 -6.89
C TYR A 49 -5.90 -18.74 -6.27
N VAL A 50 -6.54 -17.64 -6.68
CA VAL A 50 -7.79 -17.17 -6.06
C VAL A 50 -8.90 -18.22 -6.06
N ASP A 51 -8.98 -19.02 -7.13
CA ASP A 51 -10.02 -20.05 -7.30
C ASP A 51 -9.79 -21.29 -6.40
N GLU A 52 -8.57 -21.48 -5.89
CA GLU A 52 -8.20 -22.60 -5.02
C GLU A 52 -8.19 -22.20 -3.53
N ILE A 53 -8.41 -20.92 -3.20
CA ILE A 53 -8.32 -20.41 -1.85
C ILE A 53 -9.51 -20.86 -1.01
N SER A 54 -9.23 -21.53 0.12
CA SER A 54 -10.25 -21.86 1.11
C SER A 54 -10.77 -20.62 1.82
N THR A 55 -11.98 -20.66 2.36
CA THR A 55 -12.58 -19.54 3.12
C THR A 55 -11.68 -19.09 4.28
N SER A 56 -11.02 -20.01 4.99
CA SER A 56 -10.11 -19.68 6.08
C SER A 56 -8.87 -18.95 5.59
N SER A 57 -8.30 -19.38 4.47
CA SER A 57 -7.13 -18.71 3.86
C SER A 57 -7.50 -17.33 3.32
N ALA A 58 -8.71 -17.14 2.80
CA ALA A 58 -9.19 -15.85 2.33
C ALA A 58 -9.19 -14.79 3.44
N TYR A 59 -9.55 -15.17 4.68
CA TYR A 59 -9.46 -14.26 5.82
C TYR A 59 -8.03 -13.83 6.13
N ALA A 60 -7.08 -14.76 6.13
CA ALA A 60 -5.67 -14.45 6.36
C ALA A 60 -5.12 -13.49 5.30
N VAL A 61 -5.53 -13.68 4.05
CA VAL A 61 -5.15 -12.82 2.93
C VAL A 61 -5.72 -11.41 3.09
N ILE A 62 -7.00 -11.26 3.46
CA ILE A 62 -7.60 -9.94 3.71
C ILE A 62 -6.83 -9.20 4.81
N PHE A 63 -6.50 -9.90 5.92
CA PHE A 63 -5.68 -9.31 6.97
C PHE A 63 -4.30 -8.88 6.45
N ALA A 64 -3.62 -9.73 5.69
CA ALA A 64 -2.31 -9.41 5.12
C ALA A 64 -2.36 -8.19 4.19
N LEU A 65 -3.40 -8.07 3.35
CA LEU A 65 -3.61 -6.93 2.46
C LEU A 65 -3.86 -5.63 3.25
N ASP A 66 -4.69 -5.67 4.29
CA ASP A 66 -4.98 -4.51 5.13
C ASP A 66 -3.75 -4.06 5.92
N MET A 67 -2.99 -5.00 6.47
CA MET A 67 -1.74 -4.69 7.20
C MET A 67 -0.68 -4.09 6.28
N THR A 68 -0.45 -4.67 5.10
CA THR A 68 0.52 -4.13 4.13
C THR A 68 0.06 -2.80 3.54
N GLY A 69 -1.23 -2.62 3.27
CA GLY A 69 -1.81 -1.36 2.85
C GLY A 69 -1.65 -0.24 3.89
N ALA A 70 -1.87 -0.56 5.18
CA ALA A 70 -1.64 0.37 6.28
C ALA A 70 -0.15 0.76 6.38
N ALA A 71 0.76 -0.21 6.24
CA ALA A 71 2.20 0.02 6.26
C ALA A 71 2.64 0.97 5.12
N ILE A 72 2.18 0.72 3.90
CA ILE A 72 2.45 1.59 2.74
C ILE A 72 1.92 3.01 3.00
N SER A 73 0.70 3.14 3.51
CA SER A 73 0.08 4.43 3.81
C SER A 73 0.92 5.23 4.82
N VAL A 74 1.35 4.61 5.91
CA VAL A 74 2.21 5.26 6.93
C VAL A 74 3.54 5.71 6.33
N CYS A 75 4.20 4.87 5.53
CA CYS A 75 5.43 5.25 4.84
C CYS A 75 5.22 6.43 3.88
N MET A 76 4.14 6.43 3.11
CA MET A 76 3.78 7.52 2.20
C MET A 76 3.53 8.82 2.97
N PHE A 77 2.74 8.79 4.07
CA PHE A 77 2.52 9.97 4.91
C PHE A 77 3.82 10.50 5.49
N ALA A 78 4.71 9.64 5.97
CA ALA A 78 6.00 10.05 6.51
C ALA A 78 6.90 10.72 5.45
N ILE A 79 6.84 10.24 4.21
CA ILE A 79 7.54 10.86 3.08
C ILE A 79 6.90 12.21 2.72
N PHE A 80 5.56 12.28 2.59
CA PHE A 80 4.86 13.52 2.31
C PHE A 80 5.14 14.60 3.35
N MET A 81 5.11 14.23 4.64
CA MET A 81 5.46 15.17 5.73
C MET A 81 6.89 15.68 5.60
N SER A 82 7.83 14.85 5.17
CA SER A 82 9.22 15.27 4.97
C SER A 82 9.43 16.21 3.76
N LEU A 83 8.53 16.16 2.78
CA LEU A 83 8.54 17.03 1.60
C LEU A 83 7.84 18.37 1.84
N CYS A 84 7.05 18.49 2.91
CA CYS A 84 6.36 19.72 3.25
C CYS A 84 7.34 20.73 3.87
N THR A 85 7.64 21.79 3.15
CA THR A 85 8.44 22.91 3.66
C THR A 85 7.59 23.85 4.52
N SER A 86 8.20 24.59 5.43
CA SER A 86 7.53 25.41 6.46
C SER A 86 6.51 26.43 5.92
N LEU A 87 6.76 27.02 4.75
CA LEU A 87 5.92 28.07 4.16
C LEU A 87 4.67 27.56 3.44
N THR A 88 4.70 26.33 2.90
CA THR A 88 3.60 25.77 2.10
C THR A 88 3.14 24.41 2.62
N SER A 89 3.53 24.05 3.83
CA SER A 89 3.33 22.70 4.36
C SER A 89 1.85 22.27 4.40
N ALA A 90 0.96 23.14 4.86
CA ALA A 90 -0.46 22.83 4.96
C ALA A 90 -1.10 22.61 3.57
N THR A 91 -0.76 23.46 2.59
CA THR A 91 -1.28 23.35 1.22
C THR A 91 -0.75 22.08 0.54
N ASN A 92 0.55 21.82 0.63
CA ASN A 92 1.16 20.62 0.04
C ASN A 92 0.58 19.34 0.66
N PHE A 93 0.43 19.30 1.98
CA PHE A 93 -0.19 18.17 2.66
C PHE A 93 -1.65 17.99 2.23
N GLY A 94 -2.42 19.09 2.11
CA GLY A 94 -3.80 19.06 1.63
C GLY A 94 -3.90 18.49 0.20
N ILE A 95 -3.00 18.87 -0.70
CA ILE A 95 -2.93 18.32 -2.07
C ILE A 95 -2.64 16.82 -2.04
N PHE A 96 -1.66 16.36 -1.25
CA PHE A 96 -1.36 14.94 -1.12
C PHE A 96 -2.55 14.14 -0.58
N MET A 97 -3.25 14.65 0.42
CA MET A 97 -4.45 14.03 0.96
C MET A 97 -5.59 13.97 -0.06
N ALA A 98 -5.79 15.04 -0.84
CA ALA A 98 -6.79 15.07 -1.90
C ALA A 98 -6.49 14.03 -3.00
N LEU A 99 -5.24 13.92 -3.44
CA LEU A 99 -4.80 12.93 -4.41
C LEU A 99 -5.00 11.50 -3.90
N LEU A 100 -4.70 11.25 -2.63
CA LEU A 100 -4.86 9.94 -2.00
C LEU A 100 -6.34 9.54 -1.92
N ASN A 101 -7.20 10.46 -1.50
CA ASN A 101 -8.65 10.25 -1.46
C ASN A 101 -9.24 10.05 -2.86
N LEU A 102 -8.79 10.82 -3.85
CA LEU A 102 -9.21 10.67 -5.24
C LEU A 102 -8.80 9.29 -5.79
N SER A 103 -7.57 8.84 -5.49
CA SER A 103 -7.08 7.53 -5.89
C SER A 103 -7.91 6.40 -5.28
N ASN A 104 -8.22 6.48 -3.98
CA ASN A 104 -9.08 5.51 -3.28
C ASN A 104 -10.50 5.48 -3.87
N TYR A 105 -11.08 6.66 -4.11
CA TYR A 105 -12.41 6.77 -4.71
C TYR A 105 -12.42 6.15 -6.11
N THR A 106 -11.47 6.51 -6.96
CA THR A 106 -11.36 6.01 -8.34
C THR A 106 -11.15 4.49 -8.34
N GLY A 107 -10.27 3.98 -7.48
CA GLY A 107 -10.04 2.54 -7.34
C GLY A 107 -11.31 1.79 -6.97
N ASN A 108 -12.08 2.29 -6.01
CA ASN A 108 -13.34 1.68 -5.59
C ASN A 108 -14.41 1.69 -6.69
N GLN A 109 -14.40 2.69 -7.59
CA GLN A 109 -15.34 2.77 -8.71
C GLN A 109 -14.94 1.81 -9.86
N ILE A 110 -13.65 1.65 -10.09
CA ILE A 110 -13.15 0.82 -11.20
C ILE A 110 -13.14 -0.68 -10.83
N ALA A 111 -12.87 -1.01 -9.57
CA ALA A 111 -12.68 -2.40 -9.12
C ALA A 111 -13.86 -3.35 -9.48
N PRO A 112 -15.14 -3.00 -9.27
CA PRO A 112 -16.25 -3.87 -9.66
C PRO A 112 -16.27 -4.18 -11.16
N GLY A 113 -16.10 -3.16 -12.01
CA GLY A 113 -16.08 -3.35 -13.46
C GLY A 113 -14.90 -4.20 -13.94
N MET A 114 -13.75 -4.12 -13.25
CA MET A 114 -12.61 -4.99 -13.55
C MET A 114 -12.90 -6.46 -13.19
N VAL A 115 -13.54 -6.70 -12.05
CA VAL A 115 -13.92 -8.06 -11.65
C VAL A 115 -14.95 -8.64 -12.61
N GLU A 116 -15.92 -7.86 -13.08
CA GLU A 116 -16.90 -8.30 -14.09
C GLU A 116 -16.25 -8.62 -15.44
N ALA A 117 -15.25 -7.81 -15.87
CA ALA A 117 -14.61 -7.97 -17.17
C ALA A 117 -13.53 -9.08 -17.19
N TYR A 118 -12.75 -9.25 -16.11
CA TYR A 118 -11.53 -10.07 -16.07
C TYR A 118 -11.52 -11.12 -14.97
N SER A 119 -12.62 -11.34 -14.27
CA SER A 119 -12.71 -12.16 -13.05
C SER A 119 -11.83 -11.61 -11.89
N TYR A 120 -11.93 -12.23 -10.73
CA TYR A 120 -11.08 -11.89 -9.58
C TYR A 120 -9.59 -12.09 -9.86
N SER A 121 -9.22 -13.17 -10.55
CA SER A 121 -7.84 -13.48 -10.94
C SER A 121 -7.25 -12.35 -11.78
N GLY A 122 -7.93 -11.94 -12.85
CA GLY A 122 -7.47 -10.86 -13.69
C GLY A 122 -7.38 -9.51 -12.97
N ALA A 123 -8.33 -9.20 -12.08
CA ALA A 123 -8.32 -7.98 -11.29
C ALA A 123 -7.10 -7.93 -10.34
N PHE A 124 -6.76 -9.03 -9.65
CA PHE A 124 -5.58 -9.08 -8.79
C PHE A 124 -4.27 -8.99 -9.57
N LEU A 125 -4.16 -9.65 -10.73
CA LEU A 125 -2.99 -9.52 -11.60
C LEU A 125 -2.81 -8.09 -12.08
N PHE A 126 -3.88 -7.42 -12.47
CA PHE A 126 -3.82 -6.01 -12.85
C PHE A 126 -3.35 -5.13 -11.69
N CYS A 127 -3.86 -5.33 -10.47
CA CYS A 127 -3.38 -4.63 -9.28
C CYS A 127 -1.90 -4.86 -9.04
N SER A 128 -1.42 -6.11 -9.16
CA SER A 128 0.00 -6.44 -9.03
C SER A 128 0.85 -5.68 -10.05
N LEU A 129 0.47 -5.71 -11.32
CA LEU A 129 1.19 -5.02 -12.40
C LEU A 129 1.19 -3.50 -12.24
N SER A 130 0.07 -2.92 -11.78
CA SER A 130 -0.06 -1.48 -11.56
C SER A 130 0.86 -0.94 -10.45
N LEU A 131 1.29 -1.78 -9.51
CA LEU A 131 2.24 -1.42 -8.46
C LEU A 131 3.70 -1.44 -8.92
N VAL A 132 4.03 -2.10 -10.04
CA VAL A 132 5.41 -2.19 -10.54
C VAL A 132 6.03 -0.81 -10.83
N PRO A 133 5.35 0.12 -11.52
CA PRO A 133 5.88 1.48 -11.70
C PRO A 133 6.17 2.20 -10.38
N ALA A 134 5.29 2.03 -9.38
CA ALA A 134 5.49 2.62 -8.06
C ALA A 134 6.71 2.02 -7.34
N ALA A 135 6.93 0.71 -7.46
CA ALA A 135 8.12 0.03 -6.94
C ALA A 135 9.41 0.55 -7.62
N LEU A 136 9.40 0.74 -8.93
CA LEU A 136 10.54 1.27 -9.68
C LEU A 136 10.88 2.72 -9.27
N LEU A 137 9.88 3.55 -9.04
CA LEU A 137 10.07 4.92 -8.53
C LEU A 137 10.63 4.90 -7.11
N ALA A 138 10.07 4.08 -6.22
CA ALA A 138 10.59 3.93 -4.85
C ALA A 138 12.04 3.42 -4.84
N PHE A 139 12.38 2.47 -5.69
CA PHE A 139 13.76 1.98 -5.85
C PHE A 139 14.74 3.07 -6.29
N LYS A 140 14.36 3.91 -7.26
CA LYS A 140 15.16 5.06 -7.67
C LYS A 140 15.44 6.02 -6.51
N LEU A 141 14.42 6.30 -5.68
CA LEU A 141 14.55 7.16 -4.51
C LEU A 141 15.50 6.57 -3.45
N VAL A 142 15.40 5.28 -3.18
CA VAL A 142 16.32 4.57 -2.25
C VAL A 142 17.76 4.70 -2.74
N ARG A 143 18.02 4.42 -4.02
CA ARG A 143 19.36 4.48 -4.61
C ARG A 143 19.96 5.89 -4.56
N ARG A 144 19.16 6.91 -4.82
CA ARG A 144 19.62 8.31 -4.78
C ARG A 144 20.07 8.71 -3.37
N ASN A 145 19.28 8.37 -2.36
CA ASN A 145 19.62 8.71 -0.97
C ASN A 145 20.86 7.95 -0.45
N SER A 146 21.14 6.75 -0.96
CA SER A 146 22.34 6.00 -0.58
C SER A 146 23.61 6.61 -1.14
N VAL A 147 23.55 7.32 -2.26
CA VAL A 147 24.72 7.99 -2.87
C VAL A 147 25.04 9.32 -2.19
N GLU A 148 24.04 10.01 -1.63
CA GLU A 148 24.22 11.30 -0.95
C GLU A 148 24.76 11.16 0.49
N THR A 149 24.79 9.94 1.05
CA THR A 149 25.27 9.64 2.42
C THR A 149 26.71 9.07 2.46
N THR A 150 27.34 8.84 1.31
CA THR A 150 28.76 8.45 1.17
C THR A 150 29.60 9.62 0.75
#